data_50f08e60e679501bdfa3c6b1c368799d
#
_entry.id   50f08e60e679501bdfa3c6b1c368799d
#
_cell.length_a   1.000
_cell.length_b   1.000
_cell.length_c   1.000
_cell.angle_alpha   90.00
_cell.angle_beta   90.00
_cell.angle_gamma   90.00
#
_symmetry.space_group_name_H-M   'P 1'
#
loop_
_entity.id
_entity.type
_entity.pdbx_description
1 polymer ?
#
loop_
_entity_poly.entity_id
_entity_poly.type
_entity_poly.pdbx_seq_one_letter_code
_entity_poly.pdbx_strand_id
1 'polypeptide(L)'
;MTTIATQHASPTTRPEPPVPVQIKLAAAWTSFMFMYVYVDLLGFYKPGTVEGILDGKVHTFDISQTFMSSALAATVIPVAMIVLSTTLPARANRTTNLVVATLLIPYMAFNLSGGEWLYYYGLGLAVELVLLALILRSAWTWPRTTALPTLKP
;
A
#
# COMPACT_ATOMS: atom_id res chain seq x y z
N MET A 1 11.70 15.98 65.35
CA MET A 1 12.01 16.30 63.94
C MET A 1 11.64 15.09 63.08
N THR A 2 10.47 15.14 62.45
CA THR A 2 9.97 14.02 61.65
C THR A 2 10.30 14.33 60.17
N THR A 3 11.26 13.61 59.57
CA THR A 3 11.65 13.76 58.17
C THR A 3 10.60 13.07 57.31
N ILE A 4 9.80 13.84 56.57
CA ILE A 4 8.88 13.33 55.55
C ILE A 4 9.68 13.00 54.30
N ALA A 5 9.90 11.70 54.06
CA ALA A 5 10.52 11.22 52.79
C ALA A 5 9.50 11.40 51.67
N THR A 6 9.77 12.37 50.79
CA THR A 6 8.99 12.57 49.55
C THR A 6 9.34 11.43 48.58
N GLN A 7 8.44 10.43 48.48
CA GLN A 7 8.54 9.41 47.45
C GLN A 7 8.29 10.08 46.07
N HIS A 8 9.36 10.27 45.31
CA HIS A 8 9.26 10.57 43.91
C HIS A 8 8.71 9.33 43.18
N ALA A 9 7.41 9.33 42.93
CA ALA A 9 6.80 8.37 42.02
C ALA A 9 7.39 8.59 40.62
N SER A 10 8.20 7.65 40.14
CA SER A 10 8.65 7.61 38.74
C SER A 10 7.43 7.58 37.82
N PRO A 11 7.38 8.38 36.76
CA PRO A 11 6.28 8.33 35.82
C PRO A 11 6.23 6.93 35.20
N THR A 12 5.23 6.17 35.55
CA THR A 12 4.91 4.87 34.88
C THR A 12 4.51 5.19 33.44
N THR A 13 5.48 5.07 32.52
CA THR A 13 5.21 5.10 31.10
C THR A 13 4.22 3.97 30.77
N ARG A 14 2.94 4.34 30.59
CA ARG A 14 1.94 3.37 30.14
C ARG A 14 2.37 2.88 28.76
N PRO A 15 2.48 1.55 28.51
CA PRO A 15 2.86 1.04 27.20
C PRO A 15 1.87 1.56 26.16
N GLU A 16 2.39 2.18 25.10
CA GLU A 16 1.57 2.68 24.00
C GLU A 16 0.90 1.50 23.30
N PRO A 17 -0.43 1.53 23.08
CA PRO A 17 -1.12 0.43 22.42
C PRO A 17 -0.61 0.26 20.98
N PRO A 18 -0.43 -0.99 20.51
CA PRO A 18 0.08 -1.24 19.17
C PRO A 18 -0.87 -0.68 18.10
N VAL A 19 -0.32 -0.07 17.04
CA VAL A 19 -1.09 0.47 15.92
C VAL A 19 -1.97 -0.62 15.30
N PRO A 20 -3.29 -0.40 15.16
CA PRO A 20 -4.21 -1.36 14.54
C PRO A 20 -3.76 -1.78 13.13
N VAL A 21 -3.97 -3.07 12.79
CA VAL A 21 -3.56 -3.62 11.49
C VAL A 21 -4.24 -2.90 10.32
N GLN A 22 -5.50 -2.48 10.48
CA GLN A 22 -6.26 -1.71 9.49
C GLN A 22 -5.54 -0.42 9.11
N ILE A 23 -5.03 0.31 10.10
CA ILE A 23 -4.29 1.55 9.88
C ILE A 23 -2.97 1.27 9.16
N LYS A 24 -2.26 0.20 9.53
CA LYS A 24 -1.03 -0.21 8.85
C LYS A 24 -1.27 -0.55 7.38
N LEU A 25 -2.36 -1.28 7.10
CA LEU A 25 -2.75 -1.63 5.74
C LEU A 25 -3.12 -0.39 4.92
N ALA A 26 -3.97 0.49 5.46
CA ALA A 26 -4.34 1.73 4.78
C ALA A 26 -3.12 2.63 4.50
N ALA A 27 -2.21 2.78 5.46
CA ALA A 27 -0.97 3.53 5.27
C ALA A 27 -0.07 2.91 4.20
N ALA A 28 0.06 1.58 4.18
CA ALA A 28 0.85 0.88 3.17
C ALA A 28 0.25 1.03 1.76
N TRP A 29 -1.07 0.92 1.61
CA TRP A 29 -1.76 1.20 0.34
C TRP A 29 -1.62 2.65 -0.11
N THR A 30 -1.70 3.60 0.82
CA THR A 30 -1.47 5.02 0.52
C THR A 30 -0.05 5.24 0.02
N SER A 31 0.95 4.68 0.69
CA SER A 31 2.36 4.77 0.27
C SER A 31 2.58 4.11 -1.09
N PHE A 32 1.94 2.96 -1.35
CA PHE A 32 1.97 2.29 -2.65
C PHE A 32 1.41 3.20 -3.75
N MET A 33 0.25 3.84 -3.52
CA MET A 33 -0.34 4.75 -4.49
C MET A 33 0.51 5.99 -4.76
N PHE A 34 1.13 6.56 -3.73
CA PHE A 34 2.08 7.65 -3.94
C PHE A 34 3.26 7.22 -4.81
N MET A 35 3.84 6.05 -4.53
CA MET A 35 4.96 5.54 -5.33
C MET A 35 4.54 5.31 -6.77
N TYR A 36 3.42 4.63 -7.00
CA TYR A 36 2.85 4.38 -8.31
C TYR A 36 2.66 5.67 -9.11
N VAL A 37 1.98 6.66 -8.53
CA VAL A 37 1.73 7.96 -9.17
C VAL A 37 3.04 8.71 -9.46
N TYR A 38 4.02 8.69 -8.55
CA TYR A 38 5.28 9.37 -8.78
C TYR A 38 6.15 8.69 -9.85
N VAL A 39 6.11 7.37 -9.96
CA VAL A 39 6.75 6.66 -11.09
C VAL A 39 6.14 7.11 -12.41
N ASP A 40 4.82 7.20 -12.52
CA ASP A 40 4.18 7.69 -13.74
C ASP A 40 4.46 9.17 -14.01
N LEU A 41 4.31 10.02 -12.99
CA LEU A 41 4.51 11.46 -13.10
C LEU A 41 5.94 11.83 -13.51
N LEU A 42 6.94 11.25 -12.86
CA LEU A 42 8.34 11.48 -13.20
C LEU A 42 8.72 10.87 -14.56
N GLY A 43 7.99 9.85 -14.99
CA GLY A 43 8.12 9.26 -16.33
C GLY A 43 7.89 10.24 -17.47
N PHE A 44 7.11 11.32 -17.26
CA PHE A 44 6.92 12.39 -18.25
C PHE A 44 8.20 13.16 -18.57
N TYR A 45 9.15 13.22 -17.65
CA TYR A 45 10.44 13.89 -17.88
C TYR A 45 11.41 13.04 -18.71
N LYS A 46 11.05 11.81 -19.03
CA LYS A 46 11.86 10.97 -19.93
C LYS A 46 11.80 11.52 -21.35
N PRO A 47 12.96 11.72 -22.03
CA PRO A 47 12.99 12.18 -23.41
C PRO A 47 12.11 11.34 -24.34
N GLY A 48 11.35 11.98 -25.21
CA GLY A 48 10.45 11.33 -26.16
C GLY A 48 9.07 10.95 -25.60
N THR A 49 8.87 11.01 -24.26
CA THR A 49 7.56 10.64 -23.67
C THR A 49 6.48 11.64 -24.02
N VAL A 50 6.76 12.92 -23.88
CA VAL A 50 5.78 13.99 -24.15
C VAL A 50 5.48 14.07 -25.65
N GLU A 51 6.49 13.94 -26.50
CA GLU A 51 6.31 13.88 -27.95
C GLU A 51 5.41 12.70 -28.34
N GLY A 52 5.65 11.51 -27.78
CA GLY A 52 4.79 10.33 -28.04
C GLY A 52 3.34 10.59 -27.63
N ILE A 53 3.09 11.24 -26.49
CA ILE A 53 1.73 11.59 -26.04
C ILE A 53 1.07 12.59 -27.00
N LEU A 54 1.81 13.59 -27.50
CA LEU A 54 1.30 14.55 -28.48
C LEU A 54 0.97 13.86 -29.81
N ASP A 55 1.68 12.80 -30.16
CA ASP A 55 1.42 11.94 -31.32
C ASP A 55 0.31 10.88 -31.04
N GLY A 56 -0.34 10.98 -29.88
CA GLY A 56 -1.44 10.07 -29.51
C GLY A 56 -1.01 8.68 -29.07
N LYS A 57 0.23 8.52 -28.56
CA LYS A 57 0.77 7.21 -28.14
C LYS A 57 1.35 7.23 -26.73
N VAL A 58 1.16 6.13 -26.00
CA VAL A 58 1.89 5.81 -24.77
C VAL A 58 2.60 4.47 -25.00
N HIS A 59 3.93 4.47 -25.05
CA HIS A 59 4.74 3.35 -25.51
C HIS A 59 4.31 2.87 -26.91
N THR A 60 3.73 1.67 -26.97
CA THR A 60 3.22 1.06 -28.22
C THR A 60 1.69 1.15 -28.35
N PHE A 61 1.01 1.72 -27.35
CA PHE A 61 -0.45 1.78 -27.29
C PHE A 61 -0.96 3.13 -27.82
N ASP A 62 -2.03 3.09 -28.61
CA ASP A 62 -2.75 4.29 -29.04
C ASP A 62 -3.57 4.84 -27.87
N ILE A 63 -3.48 6.16 -27.66
CA ILE A 63 -4.30 6.85 -26.65
C ILE A 63 -5.74 6.86 -27.15
N SER A 64 -6.59 6.09 -26.50
CA SER A 64 -8.02 6.01 -26.79
C SER A 64 -8.83 6.10 -25.50
N GLN A 65 -10.12 6.37 -25.62
CA GLN A 65 -11.01 6.36 -24.47
C GLN A 65 -11.00 5.00 -23.75
N THR A 66 -10.97 3.90 -24.51
CA THR A 66 -10.89 2.53 -23.97
C THR A 66 -9.59 2.32 -23.18
N PHE A 67 -8.44 2.72 -23.77
CA PHE A 67 -7.15 2.62 -23.11
C PHE A 67 -7.14 3.41 -21.79
N MET A 68 -7.55 4.68 -21.83
CA MET A 68 -7.57 5.54 -20.64
C MET A 68 -8.53 5.03 -19.56
N SER A 69 -9.71 4.54 -19.97
CA SER A 69 -10.68 3.98 -19.03
C SER A 69 -10.18 2.68 -18.38
N SER A 70 -9.50 1.82 -19.12
CA SER A 70 -8.94 0.58 -18.58
C SER A 70 -7.77 0.85 -17.62
N ALA A 71 -6.90 1.80 -17.95
CA ALA A 71 -5.81 2.23 -17.07
C ALA A 71 -6.36 2.82 -15.75
N LEU A 72 -7.37 3.70 -15.85
CA LEU A 72 -8.03 4.26 -14.67
C LEU A 72 -8.72 3.16 -13.84
N ALA A 73 -9.42 2.22 -14.46
CA ALA A 73 -10.06 1.12 -13.75
C ALA A 73 -9.06 0.24 -12.98
N ALA A 74 -7.89 -0.02 -13.55
CA ALA A 74 -6.81 -0.72 -12.87
C ALA A 74 -6.32 0.06 -11.63
N THR A 75 -6.23 1.39 -11.72
CA THR A 75 -5.80 2.26 -10.62
C THR A 75 -6.85 2.35 -9.50
N VAL A 76 -8.14 2.22 -9.83
CA VAL A 76 -9.22 2.23 -8.81
C VAL A 76 -9.06 1.11 -7.80
N ILE A 77 -8.50 -0.04 -8.18
CA ILE A 77 -8.35 -1.19 -7.28
C ILE A 77 -7.48 -0.84 -6.06
N PRO A 78 -6.21 -0.44 -6.19
CA PRO A 78 -5.38 -0.10 -5.03
C PRO A 78 -5.88 1.16 -4.30
N VAL A 79 -6.51 2.12 -4.98
CA VAL A 79 -7.14 3.28 -4.33
C VAL A 79 -8.29 2.82 -3.42
N ALA A 80 -9.16 1.93 -3.90
CA ALA A 80 -10.25 1.38 -3.09
C ALA A 80 -9.72 0.61 -1.87
N MET A 81 -8.57 -0.06 -1.98
CA MET A 81 -7.97 -0.79 -0.87
C MET A 81 -7.58 0.10 0.31
N ILE A 82 -7.33 1.39 0.12
CA ILE A 82 -7.08 2.35 1.21
C ILE A 82 -8.32 2.42 2.12
N VAL A 83 -9.48 2.61 1.53
CA VAL A 83 -10.77 2.70 2.25
C VAL A 83 -11.20 1.33 2.77
N LEU A 84 -11.15 0.31 1.93
CA LEU A 84 -11.57 -1.05 2.28
C LEU A 84 -10.75 -1.63 3.45
N SER A 85 -9.48 -1.27 3.55
CA SER A 85 -8.62 -1.70 4.67
C SER A 85 -9.08 -1.18 6.03
N THR A 86 -9.84 -0.08 6.07
CA THR A 86 -10.38 0.50 7.31
C THR A 86 -11.82 0.13 7.59
N THR A 87 -12.61 -0.21 6.55
CA THR A 87 -14.06 -0.39 6.63
C THR A 87 -14.50 -1.85 6.65
N LEU A 88 -13.75 -2.75 6.02
CA LEU A 88 -14.14 -4.16 5.94
C LEU A 88 -14.00 -4.89 7.29
N PRO A 89 -14.88 -5.87 7.57
CA PRO A 89 -14.72 -6.76 8.70
C PRO A 89 -13.43 -7.61 8.56
N ALA A 90 -12.79 -7.97 9.68
CA ALA A 90 -11.44 -8.54 9.74
C ALA A 90 -11.19 -9.71 8.77
N ARG A 91 -12.15 -10.64 8.61
CA ARG A 91 -12.01 -11.79 7.70
C ARG A 91 -11.96 -11.35 6.23
N ALA A 92 -12.95 -10.52 5.81
CA ALA A 92 -13.01 -10.01 4.45
C ALA A 92 -11.79 -9.14 4.15
N ASN A 93 -11.43 -8.23 5.05
CA ASN A 93 -10.27 -7.36 4.94
C ASN A 93 -8.99 -8.15 4.70
N ARG A 94 -8.73 -9.15 5.54
CA ARG A 94 -7.58 -10.05 5.38
C ARG A 94 -7.54 -10.69 3.99
N THR A 95 -8.64 -11.33 3.59
CA THR A 95 -8.71 -12.05 2.31
C THR A 95 -8.54 -11.12 1.13
N THR A 96 -9.22 -9.97 1.12
CA THR A 96 -9.14 -8.98 0.04
C THR A 96 -7.73 -8.42 -0.10
N ASN A 97 -7.06 -8.06 1.03
CA ASN A 97 -5.68 -7.59 0.99
C ASN A 97 -4.71 -8.65 0.44
N LEU A 98 -4.85 -9.92 0.84
CA LEU A 98 -4.02 -11.01 0.33
C LEU A 98 -4.22 -11.22 -1.18
N VAL A 99 -5.47 -11.27 -1.63
CA VAL A 99 -5.79 -11.48 -3.06
C VAL A 99 -5.28 -10.31 -3.91
N VAL A 100 -5.65 -9.08 -3.55
CA VAL A 100 -5.29 -7.89 -4.35
C VAL A 100 -3.78 -7.68 -4.39
N ALA A 101 -3.10 -7.75 -3.24
CA ALA A 101 -1.64 -7.58 -3.21
C ALA A 101 -0.91 -8.67 -4.00
N THR A 102 -1.39 -9.93 -3.97
CA THR A 102 -0.80 -11.02 -4.75
C THR A 102 -0.99 -10.82 -6.26
N LEU A 103 -2.17 -10.35 -6.69
CA LEU A 103 -2.46 -10.10 -8.11
C LEU A 103 -1.69 -8.89 -8.65
N LEU A 104 -1.38 -7.90 -7.80
CA LEU A 104 -0.59 -6.74 -8.23
C LEU A 104 0.89 -7.05 -8.47
N ILE A 105 1.45 -8.08 -7.84
CA ILE A 105 2.87 -8.46 -8.06
C ILE A 105 3.18 -8.72 -9.54
N PRO A 106 2.50 -9.65 -10.24
CA PRO A 106 2.75 -9.87 -11.66
C PRO A 106 2.40 -8.66 -12.53
N TYR A 107 1.39 -7.87 -12.16
CA TYR A 107 1.05 -6.63 -12.86
C TYR A 107 2.18 -5.60 -12.78
N MET A 108 2.77 -5.40 -11.61
CA MET A 108 3.92 -4.49 -11.43
C MET A 108 5.17 -5.01 -12.18
N ALA A 109 5.42 -6.31 -12.14
CA ALA A 109 6.54 -6.91 -12.87
C ALA A 109 6.40 -6.76 -14.39
N PHE A 110 5.18 -6.81 -14.91
CA PHE A 110 4.89 -6.58 -16.33
C PHE A 110 5.26 -5.16 -16.77
N ASN A 111 5.07 -4.15 -15.91
CA ASN A 111 5.41 -2.76 -16.20
C ASN A 111 6.93 -2.54 -16.37
N LEU A 112 7.77 -3.46 -15.89
CA LEU A 112 9.23 -3.41 -16.09
C LEU A 112 9.68 -3.91 -17.48
N SER A 113 8.80 -4.54 -18.26
CA SER A 113 9.17 -5.23 -19.51
C SER A 113 9.60 -4.31 -20.67
N GLY A 114 9.53 -3.00 -20.52
CA GLY A 114 9.87 -2.02 -21.55
C GLY A 114 11.36 -1.77 -21.83
N GLY A 115 12.29 -2.40 -21.10
CA GLY A 115 13.74 -2.47 -21.39
C GLY A 115 14.57 -1.19 -21.23
N GLU A 116 14.00 -0.01 -21.41
CA GLU A 116 14.67 1.28 -21.25
C GLU A 116 14.48 1.83 -19.82
N TRP A 117 15.47 2.58 -19.33
CA TRP A 117 15.41 3.22 -18.00
C TRP A 117 15.28 2.22 -16.83
N LEU A 118 15.95 1.07 -16.96
CA LEU A 118 15.87 -0.05 -16.02
C LEU A 118 16.11 0.37 -14.55
N TYR A 119 17.08 1.26 -14.30
CA TYR A 119 17.37 1.73 -12.92
C TYR A 119 16.22 2.53 -12.33
N TYR A 120 15.57 3.36 -13.14
CA TYR A 120 14.44 4.18 -12.71
C TYR A 120 13.20 3.32 -12.39
N TYR A 121 12.76 2.53 -13.36
CA TYR A 121 11.61 1.64 -13.17
C TYR A 121 11.91 0.51 -12.17
N GLY A 122 13.15 0.03 -12.14
CA GLY A 122 13.59 -0.99 -11.19
C GLY A 122 13.57 -0.50 -9.74
N LEU A 123 13.95 0.76 -9.48
CA LEU A 123 13.82 1.37 -8.15
C LEU A 123 12.34 1.49 -7.74
N GLY A 124 11.48 1.99 -8.63
CA GLY A 124 10.03 2.08 -8.39
C GLY A 124 9.45 0.72 -8.03
N LEU A 125 9.68 -0.28 -8.88
CA LEU A 125 9.23 -1.65 -8.66
C LEU A 125 9.74 -2.23 -7.33
N ALA A 126 11.02 -2.01 -6.99
CA ALA A 126 11.58 -2.52 -5.73
C ALA A 126 10.84 -1.96 -4.50
N VAL A 127 10.55 -0.65 -4.49
CA VAL A 127 9.79 -0.03 -3.40
C VAL A 127 8.35 -0.54 -3.37
N GLU A 128 7.69 -0.65 -4.52
CA GLU A 128 6.32 -1.18 -4.63
C GLU A 128 6.23 -2.63 -4.13
N LEU A 129 7.20 -3.48 -4.48
CA LEU A 129 7.27 -4.87 -3.99
C LEU A 129 7.48 -4.94 -2.48
N VAL A 130 8.31 -4.06 -1.90
CA VAL A 130 8.47 -3.97 -0.44
C VAL A 130 7.14 -3.59 0.22
N LEU A 131 6.41 -2.62 -0.33
CA LEU A 131 5.10 -2.20 0.19
C LEU A 131 4.06 -3.33 0.07
N LEU A 132 4.01 -4.04 -1.06
CA LEU A 132 3.15 -5.21 -1.22
C LEU A 132 3.51 -6.34 -0.24
N ALA A 133 4.81 -6.57 0.00
CA ALA A 133 5.27 -7.54 1.00
C ALA A 133 4.84 -7.16 2.42
N LEU A 134 4.89 -5.86 2.78
CA LEU A 134 4.39 -5.35 4.06
C LEU A 134 2.87 -5.55 4.20
N ILE A 135 2.09 -5.31 3.12
CA ILE A 135 0.66 -5.55 3.09
C ILE A 135 0.37 -7.05 3.28
N LEU A 136 1.02 -7.91 2.50
CA LEU A 136 0.86 -9.36 2.61
C LEU A 136 1.22 -9.88 4.00
N ARG A 137 2.34 -9.44 4.57
CA ARG A 137 2.75 -9.82 5.93
C ARG A 137 1.73 -9.36 6.97
N SER A 138 1.27 -8.11 6.89
CA SER A 138 0.31 -7.54 7.84
C SER A 138 -1.04 -8.25 7.78
N ALA A 139 -1.52 -8.56 6.57
CA ALA A 139 -2.75 -9.31 6.36
C ALA A 139 -2.60 -10.79 6.79
N TRP A 140 -1.44 -11.42 6.52
CA TRP A 140 -1.21 -12.82 6.89
C TRP A 140 -1.13 -13.03 8.39
N THR A 141 -0.41 -12.17 9.11
CA THR A 141 -0.21 -12.25 10.56
C THR A 141 -1.40 -11.74 11.36
N TRP A 142 -2.47 -11.24 10.70
CA TRP A 142 -3.66 -10.77 11.39
C TRP A 142 -4.31 -11.88 12.22
N PRO A 143 -4.56 -11.69 13.53
CA PRO A 143 -5.15 -12.71 14.40
C PRO A 143 -6.52 -13.16 13.89
N ARG A 144 -6.71 -14.46 13.80
CA ARG A 144 -7.93 -15.05 13.19
C ARG A 144 -9.17 -14.95 14.07
N THR A 145 -9.05 -14.73 15.37
CA THR A 145 -10.20 -14.57 16.27
C THR A 145 -9.76 -14.00 17.60
N THR A 146 -10.41 -12.93 18.04
CA THR A 146 -10.52 -12.68 19.48
C THR A 146 -11.74 -13.46 19.95
N ALA A 147 -11.58 -14.65 20.49
CA ALA A 147 -12.60 -15.26 21.30
C ALA A 147 -12.82 -14.31 22.50
N LEU A 148 -14.03 -13.75 22.62
CA LEU A 148 -14.42 -13.05 23.83
C LEU A 148 -14.16 -13.99 25.01
N PRO A 149 -13.50 -13.53 26.09
CA PRO A 149 -13.43 -14.31 27.30
C PRO A 149 -14.86 -14.61 27.74
N THR A 150 -15.27 -15.87 27.74
CA THR A 150 -16.51 -16.29 28.38
C THR A 150 -16.37 -15.91 29.83
N LEU A 151 -17.09 -14.89 30.27
CA LEU A 151 -17.31 -14.65 31.68
C LEU A 151 -18.03 -15.90 32.20
N LYS A 152 -17.27 -16.76 32.90
CA LYS A 152 -17.87 -17.84 33.66
C LYS A 152 -18.73 -17.20 34.77
N PRO A 153 -19.97 -17.65 34.93
CA PRO A 153 -20.86 -17.18 35.99
C PRO A 153 -20.32 -17.53 37.38
#